data_f71dff40fdecf725545fbe37d3791269
#
_entry.id   f71dff40fdecf725545fbe37d3791269
#
_cell.length_a   1.000
_cell.length_b   1.000
_cell.length_c   1.000
_cell.angle_alpha   90.00
_cell.angle_beta   90.00
_cell.angle_gamma   90.00
#
_symmetry.space_group_name_H-M   'P 1'
#
loop_
_entity.id
_entity.type
_entity.pdbx_description
1 polymer ?
#
loop_
_entity_poly.entity_id
_entity_poly.type
_entity_poly.pdbx_seq_one_letter_code
_entity_poly.pdbx_strand_id
1 'polypeptide(L)'
;MARFAKGSRALAISDRSGAAFPYREMVQEWTGAWVHISEFEPKQPQLQPHPIGADPQGLQHARPARVEFPVQDILPNNPFTTTGGSPTLSVSYPANQINDGTTYVRFQSVKEIVGGVAISTLQLETTLNGNISDSATTIVLQDASEFPTSGFIMIEKIDTTPNTDNYGKYFNEVIQYTGKSTNNLTGCTRGTSAPFKGITPSNTTATTHSSGAKVFGCYLATAIGTTVQTGAQPATETQYNSITVPLVSNASSTTTGGGFQCTIGPVNDRA
;
A
#
# COMPACT_ATOMS: atom_id res chain seq x y z
N MET A 1 -29.70 -18.94 67.98
CA MET A 1 -28.82 -19.03 66.80
C MET A 1 -29.50 -18.34 65.62
N ALA A 2 -28.86 -17.35 65.08
CA ALA A 2 -29.39 -16.68 63.92
C ALA A 2 -29.43 -17.69 62.73
N ARG A 3 -30.59 -17.95 62.18
CA ARG A 3 -30.74 -18.80 60.98
C ARG A 3 -30.52 -17.91 59.76
N PHE A 4 -29.38 -18.03 59.12
CA PHE A 4 -29.14 -17.37 57.86
C PHE A 4 -30.00 -18.04 56.78
N ALA A 5 -30.69 -17.22 55.99
CA ALA A 5 -31.45 -17.70 54.83
C ALA A 5 -30.48 -18.32 53.80
N LYS A 6 -30.78 -19.54 53.33
CA LYS A 6 -29.96 -20.26 52.34
C LYS A 6 -30.81 -20.77 51.18
N GLY A 7 -30.20 -20.93 50.02
CA GLY A 7 -30.84 -21.47 48.80
C GLY A 7 -32.04 -20.62 48.37
N SER A 8 -33.18 -21.24 48.23
CA SER A 8 -34.41 -20.59 47.75
C SER A 8 -34.96 -19.51 48.66
N ARG A 9 -34.47 -19.40 49.90
CA ARG A 9 -34.83 -18.38 50.88
C ARG A 9 -33.71 -17.39 51.14
N ALA A 10 -32.67 -17.39 50.31
CA ALA A 10 -31.60 -16.40 50.35
C ALA A 10 -32.18 -15.02 50.08
N LEU A 11 -31.68 -14.02 50.79
CA LEU A 11 -32.00 -12.61 50.56
C LEU A 11 -30.89 -11.96 49.70
N ALA A 12 -31.30 -11.08 48.84
CA ALA A 12 -30.41 -10.19 48.11
C ALA A 12 -30.82 -8.74 48.36
N ILE A 13 -29.86 -7.83 48.22
CA ILE A 13 -30.09 -6.41 48.38
C ILE A 13 -30.40 -5.82 47.01
N SER A 14 -31.49 -5.04 46.93
CA SER A 14 -31.82 -4.30 45.70
C SER A 14 -30.86 -3.13 45.54
N ASP A 15 -30.29 -2.99 44.32
CA ASP A 15 -29.39 -1.88 43.98
C ASP A 15 -30.11 -0.52 43.97
N ARG A 16 -31.47 -0.53 43.89
CA ARG A 16 -32.26 0.70 43.86
C ARG A 16 -32.64 1.20 45.26
N SER A 17 -33.21 0.36 46.07
CA SER A 17 -33.68 0.75 47.43
C SER A 17 -32.71 0.42 48.57
N GLY A 18 -31.75 -0.46 48.32
CA GLY A 18 -30.88 -0.98 49.39
C GLY A 18 -31.60 -1.93 50.35
N ALA A 19 -32.86 -2.27 50.11
CA ALA A 19 -33.64 -3.20 50.94
C ALA A 19 -33.36 -4.66 50.61
N ALA A 20 -33.49 -5.56 51.60
CA ALA A 20 -33.29 -6.98 51.38
C ALA A 20 -34.57 -7.66 50.97
N PHE A 21 -34.55 -8.31 49.81
CA PHE A 21 -35.68 -9.05 49.20
C PHE A 21 -35.33 -10.52 48.96
N PRO A 22 -36.30 -11.41 48.81
CA PRO A 22 -36.02 -12.78 48.40
C PRO A 22 -35.27 -12.85 47.07
N TYR A 23 -34.18 -13.58 47.00
CA TYR A 23 -33.37 -13.66 45.76
C TYR A 23 -34.15 -14.09 44.53
N ARG A 24 -35.18 -14.90 44.69
CA ARG A 24 -36.06 -15.37 43.58
C ARG A 24 -36.91 -14.27 42.97
N GLU A 25 -37.12 -13.18 43.65
CA GLU A 25 -37.93 -12.04 43.22
C GLU A 25 -37.06 -10.91 42.65
N MET A 26 -35.73 -11.14 42.59
CA MET A 26 -34.81 -10.20 42.01
C MET A 26 -34.72 -10.38 40.49
N VAL A 27 -34.74 -9.28 39.79
CA VAL A 27 -34.64 -9.22 38.31
C VAL A 27 -33.53 -8.21 37.94
N GLN A 28 -32.87 -8.48 36.82
CA GLN A 28 -31.89 -7.55 36.28
C GLN A 28 -32.55 -6.53 35.35
N GLU A 29 -32.35 -5.27 35.64
CA GLU A 29 -32.84 -4.18 34.76
C GLU A 29 -31.94 -4.02 33.51
N TRP A 30 -32.43 -3.26 32.56
CA TRP A 30 -31.71 -2.90 31.33
C TRP A 30 -30.42 -2.11 31.59
N THR A 31 -30.30 -1.46 32.76
CA THR A 31 -29.09 -0.76 33.23
C THR A 31 -28.03 -1.72 33.75
N GLY A 32 -28.38 -2.97 33.99
CA GLY A 32 -27.54 -3.98 34.64
C GLY A 32 -27.74 -4.10 36.16
N ALA A 33 -28.51 -3.21 36.77
CA ALA A 33 -28.81 -3.24 38.20
C ALA A 33 -29.71 -4.43 38.55
N TRP A 34 -29.50 -5.05 39.73
CA TRP A 34 -30.34 -6.09 40.28
C TRP A 34 -31.35 -5.48 41.25
N VAL A 35 -32.61 -5.54 40.91
CA VAL A 35 -33.70 -4.92 41.66
C VAL A 35 -34.81 -5.92 41.95
N HIS A 36 -35.62 -5.64 42.99
CA HIS A 36 -36.81 -6.43 43.23
C HIS A 36 -37.86 -6.18 42.14
N ILE A 37 -38.67 -7.18 41.80
CA ILE A 37 -39.68 -7.10 40.72
C ILE A 37 -40.66 -5.94 40.91
N SER A 38 -40.94 -5.51 42.16
CA SER A 38 -41.80 -4.35 42.41
C SER A 38 -41.13 -3.01 42.12
N GLU A 39 -39.82 -3.00 42.00
CA GLU A 39 -39.00 -1.83 41.69
C GLU A 39 -38.50 -1.83 40.23
N PHE A 40 -38.83 -2.89 39.50
CA PHE A 40 -38.38 -3.06 38.12
C PHE A 40 -38.95 -2.00 37.21
N GLU A 41 -38.07 -1.36 36.44
CA GLU A 41 -38.42 -0.35 35.47
C GLU A 41 -38.04 -0.83 34.05
N PRO A 42 -39.03 -0.96 33.16
CA PRO A 42 -38.76 -1.36 31.80
C PRO A 42 -37.98 -0.27 31.07
N LYS A 43 -37.12 -0.68 30.13
CA LYS A 43 -36.40 0.25 29.29
C LYS A 43 -37.40 1.13 28.50
N GLN A 44 -37.14 2.45 28.56
CA GLN A 44 -37.95 3.40 27.77
C GLN A 44 -37.82 3.09 26.28
N PRO A 45 -38.95 2.98 25.54
CA PRO A 45 -38.91 2.68 24.12
C PRO A 45 -38.09 3.67 23.28
N GLN A 46 -37.99 4.91 23.72
CA GLN A 46 -37.20 5.95 23.04
C GLN A 46 -35.67 5.69 23.09
N LEU A 47 -35.21 4.87 24.02
CA LEU A 47 -33.80 4.47 24.12
C LEU A 47 -33.46 3.30 23.19
N GLN A 48 -34.47 2.69 22.59
CA GLN A 48 -34.27 1.76 21.49
C GLN A 48 -34.58 2.51 20.21
N PRO A 49 -33.56 2.80 19.37
CA PRO A 49 -33.85 3.38 18.08
C PRO A 49 -34.81 2.44 17.36
N HIS A 50 -35.95 2.97 16.90
CA HIS A 50 -36.83 2.24 16.01
C HIS A 50 -35.98 1.63 14.90
N PRO A 51 -36.17 0.33 14.56
CA PRO A 51 -35.59 -0.17 13.34
C PRO A 51 -36.13 0.73 12.22
N ILE A 52 -35.26 1.55 11.68
CA ILE A 52 -35.54 2.35 10.49
C ILE A 52 -35.93 1.31 9.46
N GLY A 53 -37.21 1.40 8.98
CA GLY A 53 -37.70 0.48 7.97
C GLY A 53 -36.66 0.40 6.85
N ALA A 54 -36.36 -0.81 6.38
CA ALA A 54 -35.31 -1.06 5.42
C ALA A 54 -35.37 -0.03 4.29
N ASP A 55 -34.44 0.91 4.29
CA ASP A 55 -34.22 1.76 3.13
C ASP A 55 -33.70 0.84 2.02
N PRO A 56 -34.44 0.59 0.95
CA PRO A 56 -34.00 -0.30 -0.12
C PRO A 56 -32.78 0.25 -0.85
N GLN A 57 -32.40 1.50 -0.60
CA GLN A 57 -31.20 2.15 -1.14
C GLN A 57 -30.04 2.24 -0.11
N GLY A 58 -30.30 1.96 1.15
CA GLY A 58 -29.32 2.00 2.23
C GLY A 58 -28.82 0.60 2.60
N LEU A 59 -27.53 0.38 2.51
CA LEU A 59 -26.89 -0.80 3.09
C LEU A 59 -26.71 -0.57 4.60
N GLN A 60 -27.32 -1.43 5.42
CA GLN A 60 -27.22 -1.35 6.89
C GLN A 60 -25.76 -1.39 7.39
N HIS A 61 -24.87 -2.01 6.64
CA HIS A 61 -23.44 -2.07 6.86
C HIS A 61 -22.71 -1.85 5.53
N ALA A 62 -22.87 -0.65 4.99
CA ALA A 62 -22.16 -0.29 3.78
C ALA A 62 -20.66 -0.36 4.01
N ARG A 63 -20.02 -1.28 3.31
CA ARG A 63 -18.58 -1.31 3.18
C ARG A 63 -18.24 -0.84 1.78
N PRO A 64 -17.66 0.34 1.61
CA PRO A 64 -17.16 0.74 0.30
C PRO A 64 -16.16 -0.30 -0.17
N ALA A 65 -16.13 -0.54 -1.48
CA ALA A 65 -15.10 -1.38 -2.06
C ALA A 65 -13.74 -0.87 -1.58
N ARG A 66 -12.99 -1.74 -0.93
CA ARG A 66 -11.65 -1.39 -0.51
C ARG A 66 -10.79 -1.34 -1.77
N VAL A 67 -10.49 -0.14 -2.21
CA VAL A 67 -9.47 0.07 -3.23
C VAL A 67 -8.13 -0.09 -2.52
N GLU A 68 -7.60 -1.28 -2.54
CA GLU A 68 -6.22 -1.50 -2.09
C GLU A 68 -5.31 -1.01 -3.20
N PHE A 69 -4.61 0.08 -2.92
CA PHE A 69 -3.49 0.45 -3.76
C PHE A 69 -2.39 -0.60 -3.60
N PRO A 70 -1.66 -0.94 -4.66
CA PRO A 70 -0.54 -1.85 -4.55
C PRO A 70 0.45 -1.32 -3.49
N VAL A 71 0.61 -2.06 -2.41
CA VAL A 71 1.44 -1.68 -1.28
C VAL A 71 2.91 -1.97 -1.61
N GLN A 72 3.81 -1.14 -1.09
CA GLN A 72 5.23 -1.41 -1.16
C GLN A 72 5.60 -2.56 -0.23
N ASP A 73 6.43 -3.46 -0.73
CA ASP A 73 6.98 -4.55 0.07
C ASP A 73 8.38 -4.18 0.57
N ILE A 74 8.66 -4.55 1.80
CA ILE A 74 10.00 -4.41 2.38
C ILE A 74 10.87 -5.58 1.89
N LEU A 75 12.02 -5.25 1.32
CA LEU A 75 13.00 -6.23 0.88
C LEU A 75 13.88 -6.70 2.05
N PRO A 76 14.49 -7.89 1.92
CA PRO A 76 15.50 -8.35 2.87
C PRO A 76 16.67 -7.38 3.01
N ASN A 77 17.51 -7.57 4.03
CA ASN A 77 18.74 -6.82 4.15
C ASN A 77 19.69 -7.11 2.98
N ASN A 78 20.28 -6.05 2.40
CA ASN A 78 21.16 -6.13 1.23
C ASN A 78 20.52 -6.91 0.06
N PRO A 79 19.36 -6.45 -0.45
CA PRO A 79 18.59 -7.24 -1.41
C PRO A 79 19.19 -7.26 -2.82
N PHE A 80 20.07 -6.33 -3.15
CA PHE A 80 20.61 -6.17 -4.49
C PHE A 80 21.91 -6.93 -4.66
N THR A 81 22.02 -7.67 -5.77
CA THR A 81 23.24 -8.37 -6.16
C THR A 81 23.60 -7.97 -7.59
N THR A 82 24.81 -7.47 -7.76
CA THR A 82 25.38 -7.13 -9.07
C THR A 82 26.36 -8.19 -9.50
N THR A 83 26.55 -8.32 -10.82
CA THR A 83 27.62 -9.10 -11.41
C THR A 83 28.52 -8.17 -12.20
N GLY A 84 29.81 -8.16 -11.90
CA GLY A 84 30.78 -7.28 -12.58
C GLY A 84 30.76 -7.49 -14.10
N GLY A 85 30.69 -6.41 -14.84
CA GLY A 85 30.59 -6.43 -16.30
C GLY A 85 29.18 -6.74 -16.86
N SER A 86 28.18 -6.97 -16.00
CA SER A 86 26.80 -7.23 -16.42
C SER A 86 25.89 -6.00 -16.20
N PRO A 87 24.97 -5.72 -17.16
CA PRO A 87 23.94 -4.70 -16.98
C PRO A 87 22.70 -5.25 -16.26
N THR A 88 22.81 -6.35 -15.52
CA THR A 88 21.69 -6.97 -14.84
C THR A 88 21.85 -6.88 -13.33
N LEU A 89 20.81 -6.39 -12.67
CA LEU A 89 20.70 -6.37 -11.22
C LEU A 89 19.76 -7.49 -10.78
N SER A 90 20.26 -8.37 -9.94
CA SER A 90 19.41 -9.37 -9.24
C SER A 90 18.93 -8.80 -7.92
N VAL A 91 17.65 -8.99 -7.64
CA VAL A 91 17.02 -8.50 -6.41
C VAL A 91 16.42 -9.66 -5.64
N SER A 92 16.87 -9.88 -4.41
CA SER A 92 16.28 -10.87 -3.52
C SER A 92 14.89 -10.39 -3.09
N TYR A 93 13.87 -11.07 -3.56
CA TYR A 93 12.47 -10.75 -3.28
C TYR A 93 11.69 -12.03 -3.00
N PRO A 94 11.75 -12.52 -1.74
CA PRO A 94 11.07 -13.76 -1.35
C PRO A 94 9.57 -13.66 -1.54
N ALA A 95 8.96 -14.76 -1.99
CA ALA A 95 7.52 -14.87 -2.19
C ALA A 95 6.94 -13.77 -3.10
N ASN A 96 7.70 -13.34 -4.10
CA ASN A 96 7.19 -12.39 -5.08
C ASN A 96 6.10 -13.05 -5.96
N GLN A 97 5.09 -12.27 -6.32
CA GLN A 97 4.01 -12.66 -7.22
C GLN A 97 4.20 -12.04 -8.63
N ILE A 98 5.44 -11.74 -8.97
CA ILE A 98 5.77 -11.14 -10.26
C ILE A 98 5.85 -12.24 -11.30
N ASN A 99 4.90 -12.24 -12.21
CA ASN A 99 4.93 -13.04 -13.41
C ASN A 99 5.61 -12.23 -14.50
N ASP A 100 6.68 -12.75 -15.03
CA ASP A 100 7.50 -12.35 -16.18
C ASP A 100 7.13 -11.06 -16.98
N GLY A 101 8.11 -10.20 -17.16
CA GLY A 101 8.20 -9.22 -18.24
C GLY A 101 7.07 -8.19 -18.42
N THR A 102 6.11 -8.11 -17.49
CA THR A 102 5.00 -7.16 -17.56
C THR A 102 4.93 -6.22 -16.34
N THR A 103 5.63 -6.55 -15.27
CA THR A 103 5.60 -5.79 -14.02
C THR A 103 6.69 -4.73 -13.99
N TYR A 104 6.30 -3.50 -13.69
CA TYR A 104 7.21 -2.39 -13.48
C TYR A 104 7.40 -2.13 -12.00
N VAL A 105 8.66 -2.11 -11.55
CA VAL A 105 9.03 -1.96 -10.14
C VAL A 105 9.83 -0.71 -9.90
N ARG A 106 9.59 -0.07 -8.78
CA ARG A 106 10.36 1.05 -8.26
C ARG A 106 10.99 0.65 -6.93
N PHE A 107 12.26 0.97 -6.77
CA PHE A 107 12.97 0.81 -5.50
C PHE A 107 13.03 2.13 -4.76
N GLN A 108 12.92 2.05 -3.44
CA GLN A 108 13.00 3.21 -2.56
C GLN A 108 13.82 2.88 -1.32
N SER A 109 14.28 3.92 -0.63
CA SER A 109 15.05 3.80 0.61
C SER A 109 16.35 2.99 0.46
N VAL A 110 16.94 2.97 -0.73
CA VAL A 110 18.27 2.38 -0.95
C VAL A 110 19.29 3.24 -0.22
N LYS A 111 20.16 2.61 0.58
CA LYS A 111 21.12 3.30 1.47
C LYS A 111 22.58 3.15 1.04
N GLU A 112 22.88 2.16 0.23
CA GLU A 112 24.26 1.80 -0.12
C GLU A 112 24.43 1.61 -1.62
N ILE A 113 25.62 1.96 -2.11
CA ILE A 113 26.06 1.68 -3.48
C ILE A 113 26.32 0.19 -3.61
N VAL A 114 25.91 -0.40 -4.72
CA VAL A 114 26.05 -1.83 -5.00
C VAL A 114 26.85 -2.03 -6.29
N GLY A 115 28.02 -2.64 -6.19
CA GLY A 115 28.83 -2.97 -7.37
C GLY A 115 29.21 -1.77 -8.25
N GLY A 116 29.36 -0.59 -7.65
CA GLY A 116 29.59 0.65 -8.36
C GLY A 116 28.36 1.31 -8.95
N VAL A 117 27.16 0.69 -8.78
CA VAL A 117 25.90 1.27 -9.19
C VAL A 117 25.42 2.29 -8.16
N ALA A 118 25.22 3.53 -8.56
CA ALA A 118 24.83 4.61 -7.67
C ALA A 118 23.40 4.41 -7.12
N ILE A 119 23.13 5.01 -5.96
CA ILE A 119 21.81 4.99 -5.34
C ILE A 119 20.76 5.64 -6.27
N SER A 120 21.11 6.74 -6.93
CA SER A 120 20.26 7.43 -7.90
C SER A 120 19.87 6.53 -9.07
N THR A 121 20.78 5.68 -9.53
CA THR A 121 20.50 4.67 -10.56
C THR A 121 19.50 3.64 -10.05
N LEU A 122 19.68 3.13 -8.83
CA LEU A 122 18.79 2.13 -8.27
C LEU A 122 17.39 2.68 -8.02
N GLN A 123 17.26 3.94 -7.62
CA GLN A 123 15.96 4.59 -7.34
C GLN A 123 15.37 5.31 -8.56
N LEU A 124 16.14 5.52 -9.63
CA LEU A 124 15.74 6.28 -10.84
C LEU A 124 15.02 7.59 -10.49
N GLU A 125 15.72 8.45 -9.74
CA GLU A 125 15.18 9.75 -9.30
C GLU A 125 15.90 10.89 -10.03
N THR A 126 15.10 11.82 -10.58
CA THR A 126 15.58 13.04 -11.24
C THR A 126 14.53 14.14 -11.10
N THR A 127 14.71 15.25 -11.82
CA THR A 127 13.76 16.35 -11.87
C THR A 127 13.45 16.77 -13.30
N LEU A 128 12.32 17.45 -13.51
CA LEU A 128 11.99 18.04 -14.79
C LEU A 128 12.91 19.20 -15.14
N ASN A 129 13.38 19.22 -16.38
CA ASN A 129 14.12 20.35 -16.97
C ASN A 129 13.19 21.15 -17.87
N GLY A 130 12.38 22.00 -17.26
CA GLY A 130 11.38 22.85 -17.92
C GLY A 130 9.94 22.50 -17.56
N ASN A 131 9.06 23.43 -17.86
CA ASN A 131 7.61 23.21 -17.67
C ASN A 131 7.07 22.30 -18.77
N ILE A 132 6.13 21.46 -18.42
CA ILE A 132 5.44 20.61 -19.40
C ILE A 132 3.93 20.84 -19.36
N SER A 133 3.29 20.80 -20.54
CA SER A 133 1.83 20.84 -20.65
C SER A 133 1.25 19.43 -20.40
N ASP A 134 -0.06 19.38 -20.20
CA ASP A 134 -0.83 18.14 -20.08
C ASP A 134 -0.84 17.26 -21.35
N SER A 135 -0.52 17.86 -22.50
CA SER A 135 -0.50 17.20 -23.81
C SER A 135 0.91 16.99 -24.37
N ALA A 136 1.95 17.26 -23.61
CA ALA A 136 3.33 17.12 -24.05
C ALA A 136 3.66 15.66 -24.36
N THR A 137 4.19 15.40 -25.55
CA THR A 137 4.64 14.08 -26.02
C THR A 137 6.13 13.85 -25.86
N THR A 138 6.86 14.88 -25.45
CA THR A 138 8.28 14.83 -25.12
C THR A 138 8.49 15.47 -23.77
N ILE A 139 9.23 14.81 -22.90
CA ILE A 139 9.52 15.27 -21.54
C ILE A 139 11.03 15.38 -21.40
N VAL A 140 11.51 16.57 -21.00
CA VAL A 140 12.93 16.83 -20.77
C VAL A 140 13.23 16.68 -19.31
N LEU A 141 14.16 15.80 -18.97
CA LEU A 141 14.65 15.56 -17.62
C LEU A 141 15.96 16.31 -17.41
N GLN A 142 16.29 16.59 -16.17
CA GLN A 142 17.59 17.16 -15.82
C GLN A 142 18.73 16.16 -16.11
N ASP A 143 18.48 14.89 -15.81
CA ASP A 143 19.33 13.78 -16.14
C ASP A 143 18.48 12.53 -16.38
N ALA A 144 18.61 11.95 -17.57
CA ALA A 144 17.97 10.70 -17.95
C ALA A 144 18.99 9.60 -18.26
N SER A 145 20.26 9.78 -17.97
CA SER A 145 21.33 8.82 -18.31
C SER A 145 21.00 7.41 -17.87
N GLU A 146 20.53 7.26 -16.64
CA GLU A 146 20.25 5.97 -15.99
C GLU A 146 18.86 5.41 -16.25
N PHE A 147 17.99 6.18 -16.92
CA PHE A 147 16.65 5.71 -17.24
C PHE A 147 16.69 4.71 -18.41
N PRO A 148 15.87 3.65 -18.39
CA PRO A 148 15.69 2.73 -19.51
C PRO A 148 15.29 3.46 -20.81
N THR A 149 15.43 2.79 -21.94
CA THR A 149 15.05 3.37 -23.26
C THR A 149 13.56 3.52 -23.44
N SER A 150 12.76 2.75 -22.69
CA SER A 150 11.30 2.82 -22.63
C SER A 150 10.82 2.36 -21.27
N GLY A 151 9.61 2.77 -20.89
CA GLY A 151 9.03 2.40 -19.60
C GLY A 151 8.01 3.40 -19.09
N PHE A 152 7.93 3.54 -17.78
CA PHE A 152 7.04 4.47 -17.12
C PHE A 152 7.83 5.37 -16.17
N ILE A 153 7.36 6.58 -16.03
CA ILE A 153 7.80 7.53 -15.02
C ILE A 153 6.59 8.02 -14.24
N MET A 154 6.83 8.47 -13.01
CA MET A 154 5.86 9.20 -12.21
C MET A 154 6.40 10.60 -11.96
N ILE A 155 5.58 11.61 -12.19
CA ILE A 155 5.90 12.99 -11.84
C ILE A 155 5.09 13.38 -10.62
N GLU A 156 5.79 13.85 -9.60
CA GLU A 156 5.18 14.29 -8.35
C GLU A 156 4.46 15.63 -8.55
N LYS A 157 3.23 15.70 -8.05
CA LYS A 157 2.47 16.94 -7.97
C LYS A 157 1.76 17.02 -6.64
N ILE A 158 1.99 18.11 -5.93
CA ILE A 158 1.30 18.43 -4.68
C ILE A 158 0.35 19.59 -4.96
N ASP A 159 -0.88 19.50 -4.49
CA ASP A 159 -1.78 20.66 -4.52
C ASP A 159 -1.34 21.66 -3.46
N THR A 160 -0.92 22.82 -3.91
CA THR A 160 -0.50 23.94 -3.06
C THR A 160 -1.55 25.05 -3.00
N THR A 161 -2.75 24.84 -3.54
CA THR A 161 -3.82 25.84 -3.54
C THR A 161 -4.40 26.00 -2.14
N PRO A 162 -4.20 27.11 -1.46
CA PRO A 162 -4.68 27.31 -0.09
C PRO A 162 -6.21 27.22 -0.01
N ASN A 163 -6.71 26.72 1.11
CA ASN A 163 -8.15 26.62 1.42
C ASN A 163 -8.97 25.71 0.49
N THR A 164 -8.36 24.75 -0.15
CA THR A 164 -9.05 23.67 -0.88
C THR A 164 -9.01 22.38 -0.07
N ASP A 165 -10.00 21.50 -0.27
CA ASP A 165 -10.04 20.16 0.33
C ASP A 165 -8.86 19.28 -0.11
N ASN A 166 -8.14 19.70 -1.12
CA ASN A 166 -7.02 19.01 -1.72
C ASN A 166 -5.66 19.57 -1.32
N TYR A 167 -5.60 20.63 -0.51
CA TYR A 167 -4.34 21.22 -0.07
C TYR A 167 -3.41 20.17 0.58
N GLY A 168 -2.22 20.05 0.06
CA GLY A 168 -1.23 19.08 0.53
C GLY A 168 -1.43 17.65 0.03
N LYS A 169 -2.50 17.36 -0.72
CA LYS A 169 -2.67 16.06 -1.36
C LYS A 169 -1.80 15.92 -2.59
N TYR A 170 -1.40 14.69 -2.86
CA TYR A 170 -0.59 14.35 -4.02
C TYR A 170 -1.48 13.94 -5.19
N PHE A 171 -1.19 14.52 -6.34
CA PHE A 171 -1.80 14.21 -7.64
C PHE A 171 -0.70 13.78 -8.60
N ASN A 172 -0.05 12.68 -8.28
CA ASN A 172 1.03 12.16 -9.11
C ASN A 172 0.50 11.71 -10.46
N GLU A 173 1.26 12.01 -11.51
CA GLU A 173 0.94 11.56 -12.86
C GLU A 173 1.91 10.48 -13.29
N VAL A 174 1.39 9.38 -13.80
CA VAL A 174 2.16 8.32 -14.44
C VAL A 174 2.13 8.53 -15.96
N ILE A 175 3.30 8.45 -16.57
CA ILE A 175 3.50 8.68 -17.99
C ILE A 175 4.29 7.51 -18.56
N GLN A 176 3.78 6.91 -19.62
CA GLN A 176 4.51 5.94 -20.42
C GLN A 176 5.36 6.65 -21.46
N TYR A 177 6.59 6.22 -21.67
CA TYR A 177 7.43 6.67 -22.78
C TYR A 177 7.97 5.49 -23.55
N THR A 178 8.14 5.67 -24.86
CA THR A 178 8.55 4.61 -25.79
C THR A 178 9.95 4.81 -26.36
N GLY A 179 10.57 5.96 -26.10
CA GLY A 179 11.91 6.26 -26.54
C GLY A 179 12.64 7.22 -25.63
N LYS A 180 13.98 7.19 -25.67
CA LYS A 180 14.88 8.09 -24.94
C LYS A 180 15.97 8.59 -25.87
N SER A 181 16.24 9.88 -25.84
CA SER A 181 17.37 10.50 -26.55
C SER A 181 18.02 11.52 -25.62
N THR A 182 19.22 11.20 -25.16
CA THR A 182 19.94 11.99 -24.11
C THR A 182 19.05 12.18 -22.89
N ASN A 183 18.63 13.40 -22.60
CA ASN A 183 17.76 13.74 -21.47
C ASN A 183 16.26 13.87 -21.87
N ASN A 184 15.91 13.52 -23.09
CA ASN A 184 14.54 13.61 -23.58
C ASN A 184 13.87 12.23 -23.58
N LEU A 185 12.76 12.10 -22.92
CA LEU A 185 11.84 10.99 -23.06
C LEU A 185 10.84 11.32 -24.18
N THR A 186 10.70 10.43 -25.14
CA THR A 186 9.90 10.65 -26.35
C THR A 186 8.79 9.62 -26.49
N GLY A 187 7.77 9.95 -27.30
CA GLY A 187 6.59 9.08 -27.45
C GLY A 187 5.82 8.93 -26.14
N CYS A 188 5.68 10.04 -25.41
CA CYS A 188 5.03 10.04 -24.10
C CYS A 188 3.52 9.95 -24.24
N THR A 189 2.92 8.97 -23.53
CA THR A 189 1.48 8.87 -23.31
C THR A 189 1.19 9.31 -21.88
N ARG A 190 0.39 10.34 -21.76
CA ARG A 190 0.11 11.04 -20.51
C ARG A 190 -1.03 10.37 -19.73
N GLY A 191 -1.01 10.51 -18.41
CA GLY A 191 -2.10 10.08 -17.54
C GLY A 191 -2.35 8.58 -17.56
N THR A 192 -1.31 7.76 -17.66
CA THR A 192 -1.40 6.29 -17.72
C THR A 192 -1.28 5.64 -16.35
N SER A 193 -1.09 4.33 -16.34
CA SER A 193 -0.75 3.53 -15.16
C SER A 193 0.26 2.46 -15.56
N ALA A 194 1.12 2.08 -14.61
CA ALA A 194 2.11 1.04 -14.82
C ALA A 194 1.65 -0.29 -14.18
N PRO A 195 1.69 -1.41 -14.91
CA PRO A 195 1.33 -2.71 -14.34
C PRO A 195 2.27 -3.14 -13.22
N PHE A 196 1.70 -3.69 -12.15
CA PHE A 196 2.45 -4.22 -11.01
C PHE A 196 1.80 -5.51 -10.49
N LYS A 197 2.55 -6.60 -10.38
CA LYS A 197 2.08 -7.91 -9.88
C LYS A 197 0.76 -8.39 -10.49
N GLY A 198 0.61 -8.26 -11.81
CA GLY A 198 -0.62 -8.66 -12.50
C GLY A 198 -1.81 -7.72 -12.30
N ILE A 199 -1.64 -6.63 -11.57
CA ILE A 199 -2.64 -5.58 -11.38
C ILE A 199 -2.26 -4.38 -12.23
N THR A 200 -3.21 -3.87 -12.99
CA THR A 200 -3.07 -2.57 -13.66
C THR A 200 -3.87 -1.55 -12.87
N PRO A 201 -3.22 -0.63 -12.15
CA PRO A 201 -3.91 0.42 -11.43
C PRO A 201 -4.74 1.30 -12.36
N SER A 202 -5.67 2.07 -11.80
CA SER A 202 -6.41 3.06 -12.57
C SER A 202 -5.46 4.10 -13.17
N ASN A 203 -5.77 4.56 -14.37
CA ASN A 203 -5.01 5.62 -15.02
C ASN A 203 -5.01 6.89 -14.15
N THR A 204 -3.89 7.56 -14.15
CA THR A 204 -3.76 8.88 -13.54
C THR A 204 -4.34 9.95 -14.47
N THR A 205 -4.38 11.20 -14.01
CA THR A 205 -4.87 12.31 -14.83
C THR A 205 -3.69 13.11 -15.38
N ALA A 206 -3.68 13.37 -16.69
CA ALA A 206 -2.70 14.24 -17.32
C ALA A 206 -2.84 15.66 -16.76
N THR A 207 -1.75 16.25 -16.30
CA THR A 207 -1.72 17.59 -15.73
C THR A 207 -0.46 18.35 -16.16
N THR A 208 -0.47 19.66 -15.97
CA THR A 208 0.73 20.49 -16.14
C THR A 208 1.68 20.29 -14.98
N HIS A 209 2.99 20.26 -15.26
CA HIS A 209 4.02 20.21 -14.23
C HIS A 209 5.04 21.32 -14.45
N SER A 210 5.55 21.86 -13.35
CA SER A 210 6.55 22.90 -13.36
C SER A 210 7.97 22.32 -13.43
N SER A 211 8.89 23.11 -13.94
CA SER A 211 10.33 22.79 -13.87
C SER A 211 10.75 22.52 -12.42
N GLY A 212 11.63 21.51 -12.25
CA GLY A 212 12.09 21.06 -10.94
C GLY A 212 11.15 20.09 -10.24
N ALA A 213 9.98 19.74 -10.78
CA ALA A 213 9.15 18.67 -10.23
C ALA A 213 9.91 17.35 -10.21
N LYS A 214 9.78 16.60 -9.12
CA LYS A 214 10.46 15.30 -8.97
C LYS A 214 9.89 14.29 -9.93
N VAL A 215 10.78 13.53 -10.54
CA VAL A 215 10.45 12.47 -11.49
C VAL A 215 11.08 11.17 -10.99
N PHE A 216 10.27 10.15 -10.93
CA PHE A 216 10.66 8.81 -10.51
C PHE A 216 10.45 7.83 -11.66
N GLY A 217 11.47 7.04 -11.93
CA GLY A 217 11.39 5.97 -12.93
C GLY A 217 11.09 4.62 -12.29
N CYS A 218 10.95 3.63 -13.14
CA CYS A 218 10.80 2.24 -12.74
C CYS A 218 11.52 1.32 -13.72
N TYR A 219 11.78 0.10 -13.26
CA TYR A 219 12.38 -0.96 -14.03
C TYR A 219 11.34 -2.00 -14.45
N LEU A 220 11.46 -2.52 -15.66
CA LEU A 220 10.74 -3.73 -16.03
C LEU A 220 11.38 -4.91 -15.32
N ALA A 221 10.62 -5.57 -14.47
CA ALA A 221 11.08 -6.73 -13.71
C ALA A 221 10.87 -8.02 -14.52
N THR A 222 11.89 -8.86 -14.52
CA THR A 222 11.78 -10.22 -15.01
C THR A 222 11.92 -11.17 -13.83
N ALA A 223 10.93 -12.04 -13.64
CA ALA A 223 10.97 -13.00 -12.55
C ALA A 223 12.01 -14.08 -12.83
N ILE A 224 12.83 -14.37 -11.83
CA ILE A 224 13.66 -15.56 -11.83
C ILE A 224 13.15 -16.46 -10.71
N GLY A 225 12.53 -17.56 -11.09
CA GLY A 225 12.06 -18.56 -10.15
C GLY A 225 13.06 -19.68 -9.95
N THR A 226 13.27 -20.07 -8.69
CA THR A 226 13.74 -21.40 -8.37
C THR A 226 12.56 -22.22 -7.92
N THR A 227 12.38 -23.39 -8.51
CA THR A 227 11.41 -24.38 -8.04
C THR A 227 11.81 -24.85 -6.66
N VAL A 228 11.04 -24.50 -5.65
CA VAL A 228 11.22 -25.02 -4.29
C VAL A 228 10.14 -26.04 -4.06
N GLN A 229 10.53 -27.27 -3.76
CA GLN A 229 9.61 -28.27 -3.20
C GLN A 229 9.31 -27.90 -1.76
N THR A 230 8.12 -27.43 -1.49
CA THR A 230 7.63 -27.25 -0.13
C THR A 230 6.71 -28.42 0.24
N GLY A 231 7.22 -29.33 1.10
CA GLY A 231 6.42 -30.33 1.78
C GLY A 231 6.17 -31.65 1.01
N ALA A 232 5.69 -32.66 1.73
CA ALA A 232 5.46 -34.03 1.28
C ALA A 232 4.21 -34.21 0.39
N GLN A 233 3.86 -33.24 -0.42
CA GLN A 233 2.80 -33.32 -1.42
C GLN A 233 3.40 -33.00 -2.80
N PRO A 234 2.94 -33.63 -3.88
CA PRO A 234 3.52 -33.46 -5.21
C PRO A 234 3.04 -32.19 -5.93
N ALA A 235 2.96 -31.08 -5.24
CA ALA A 235 2.69 -29.80 -5.84
C ALA A 235 4.02 -29.04 -5.96
N THR A 236 4.57 -29.01 -7.15
CA THR A 236 5.67 -28.13 -7.55
C THR A 236 5.11 -26.72 -7.67
N GLU A 237 5.11 -25.96 -6.59
CA GLU A 237 4.88 -24.52 -6.67
C GLU A 237 6.18 -23.84 -7.05
N THR A 238 6.17 -23.10 -8.13
CA THR A 238 7.28 -22.23 -8.50
C THR A 238 7.25 -21.03 -7.55
N GLN A 239 8.10 -21.05 -6.53
CA GLN A 239 8.29 -19.86 -5.69
C GLN A 239 9.36 -18.98 -6.36
N TYR A 240 8.96 -17.78 -6.71
CA TYR A 240 9.88 -16.77 -7.22
C TYR A 240 10.56 -16.09 -6.04
N ASN A 241 11.86 -16.36 -5.85
CA ASN A 241 12.64 -15.81 -4.73
C ASN A 241 13.44 -14.57 -5.11
N SER A 242 13.53 -14.27 -6.40
CA SER A 242 14.27 -13.12 -6.93
C SER A 242 13.65 -12.59 -8.21
N ILE A 243 13.96 -11.36 -8.50
CA ILE A 243 13.67 -10.72 -9.79
C ILE A 243 14.97 -10.17 -10.35
N THR A 244 15.01 -9.98 -11.65
CA THR A 244 16.09 -9.23 -12.32
C THR A 244 15.51 -7.97 -12.94
N VAL A 245 16.29 -6.91 -12.90
CA VAL A 245 16.01 -5.65 -13.58
C VAL A 245 17.21 -5.25 -14.44
N PRO A 246 16.97 -4.69 -15.63
CA PRO A 246 18.05 -4.23 -16.50
C PRO A 246 18.61 -2.90 -15.99
N LEU A 247 19.92 -2.80 -15.86
CA LEU A 247 20.63 -1.54 -15.66
C LEU A 247 20.99 -0.95 -17.03
N VAL A 248 21.13 0.35 -17.12
CA VAL A 248 21.59 1.01 -18.33
C VAL A 248 23.09 0.87 -18.50
N SER A 249 23.83 0.82 -17.42
CA SER A 249 25.29 0.65 -17.38
C SER A 249 25.68 -0.66 -16.68
N ASN A 250 26.87 -1.18 -17.07
CA ASN A 250 27.38 -2.38 -16.43
C ASN A 250 27.85 -2.10 -15.01
N ALA A 251 27.56 -3.01 -14.09
CA ALA A 251 28.15 -2.96 -12.75
C ALA A 251 29.67 -3.15 -12.82
N SER A 252 30.38 -2.43 -11.97
CA SER A 252 31.86 -2.49 -11.94
C SER A 252 32.40 -3.71 -11.21
N SER A 253 31.63 -4.28 -10.29
CA SER A 253 32.01 -5.43 -9.48
C SER A 253 30.83 -6.31 -9.10
N THR A 254 31.15 -7.55 -8.72
CA THR A 254 30.18 -8.49 -8.18
C THR A 254 30.09 -8.30 -6.68
N THR A 255 28.97 -7.74 -6.21
CA THR A 255 28.72 -7.47 -4.78
C THR A 255 27.23 -7.56 -4.46
N THR A 256 26.94 -7.71 -3.17
CA THR A 256 25.59 -7.55 -2.61
C THR A 256 25.54 -6.29 -1.77
N GLY A 257 24.38 -5.63 -1.72
CA GLY A 257 24.22 -4.40 -0.95
C GLY A 257 22.83 -3.80 -1.07
N GLY A 258 22.72 -2.51 -0.79
CA GLY A 258 21.46 -1.74 -0.78
C GLY A 258 21.04 -1.33 0.63
N GLY A 259 21.57 -2.01 1.66
CA GLY A 259 21.28 -1.73 3.05
C GLY A 259 19.97 -2.37 3.53
N PHE A 260 19.47 -1.86 4.64
CA PHE A 260 18.24 -2.33 5.28
C PHE A 260 17.07 -1.38 4.97
N GLN A 261 15.84 -1.92 5.05
CA GLN A 261 14.60 -1.18 4.79
C GLN A 261 14.44 -0.67 3.34
N CYS A 262 15.13 -1.28 2.39
CA CYS A 262 14.81 -1.07 0.99
C CYS A 262 13.39 -1.56 0.71
N THR A 263 12.63 -0.81 -0.08
CA THR A 263 11.30 -1.21 -0.49
C THR A 263 11.20 -1.37 -2.00
N ILE A 264 10.30 -2.24 -2.42
CA ILE A 264 9.91 -2.45 -3.80
C ILE A 264 8.41 -2.21 -3.93
N GLY A 265 8.00 -1.49 -4.94
CA GLY A 265 6.59 -1.19 -5.15
C GLY A 265 6.29 -0.73 -6.56
N PRO A 266 5.04 -0.40 -6.84
CA PRO A 266 4.64 0.18 -8.11
C PRO A 266 5.20 1.59 -8.29
N VAL A 267 5.27 2.03 -9.54
CA VAL A 267 5.68 3.42 -9.82
C VAL A 267 4.64 4.43 -9.37
N ASN A 268 3.38 4.03 -9.33
CA ASN A 268 2.26 4.92 -8.96
C ASN A 268 2.14 5.15 -7.48
N ASP A 269 2.78 4.32 -6.68
CA ASP A 269 2.66 4.43 -5.23
C ASP A 269 3.69 5.40 -4.68
N ARG A 270 3.23 6.17 -3.76
CA ARG A 270 4.03 7.07 -2.98
C ARG A 270 3.98 6.64 -1.51
N ALA A 271 5.13 6.26 -1.01
CA ALA A 271 5.31 6.08 0.42
C ALA A 271 5.46 7.41 1.14
#